data_9eab9877d78ec0d1e5a139f2ae7f3171
#
_entry.id   9eab9877d78ec0d1e5a139f2ae7f3171
#
_cell.length_a   1.000
_cell.length_b   1.000
_cell.length_c   1.000
_cell.angle_alpha   90.00
_cell.angle_beta   90.00
_cell.angle_gamma   90.00
#
_symmetry.space_group_name_H-M   'P 1'
#
loop_
_entity.id
_entity.type
_entity.pdbx_description
1 polymer ?
#
loop_
_entity_poly.entity_id
_entity_poly.type
_entity_poly.pdbx_seq_one_letter_code
_entity_poly.pdbx_strand_id
1 'polypeptide(L)'
;MRTAVDTGTIQEYMACLSEKVRRLINAYDMEETREMICEAMKEYPDAAQPHNLLGILMETQGNHVSAMKHFRAAWVLDPTFLPARENMENFGSFSKPGAPAYTMED
;
A
#
# COMPACT_ATOMS: atom_id res chain seq x y z
N MET A 1 -8.93 24.87 -1.12
CA MET A 1 -9.95 24.21 -0.29
C MET A 1 -10.43 22.94 -0.99
N ARG A 2 -10.47 21.87 -0.25
CA ARG A 2 -10.93 20.61 -0.81
C ARG A 2 -12.45 20.54 -0.78
N THR A 3 -13.06 20.28 -1.91
CA THR A 3 -14.49 20.01 -1.98
C THR A 3 -14.74 18.54 -1.64
N ALA A 4 -16.00 18.18 -1.46
CA ALA A 4 -16.35 16.77 -1.25
C ALA A 4 -15.87 15.94 -2.44
N VAL A 5 -15.17 14.84 -2.15
CA VAL A 5 -14.59 13.98 -3.17
C VAL A 5 -15.43 12.71 -3.24
N ASP A 6 -15.90 12.36 -4.44
CA ASP A 6 -16.66 11.13 -4.60
C ASP A 6 -15.73 9.90 -4.61
N THR A 7 -16.35 8.72 -4.53
CA THR A 7 -15.60 7.47 -4.47
C THR A 7 -14.70 7.26 -5.68
N GLY A 8 -15.18 7.66 -6.88
CA GLY A 8 -14.39 7.54 -8.10
C GLY A 8 -13.11 8.36 -8.04
N THR A 9 -13.19 9.59 -7.54
CA THR A 9 -12.03 10.48 -7.43
C THR A 9 -11.03 9.94 -6.42
N ILE A 10 -11.50 9.40 -5.29
CA ILE A 10 -10.62 8.79 -4.30
C ILE A 10 -9.92 7.57 -4.88
N GLN A 11 -10.63 6.75 -5.63
CA GLN A 11 -10.04 5.57 -6.25
C GLN A 11 -9.01 5.94 -7.32
N GLU A 12 -9.28 6.99 -8.09
CA GLU A 12 -8.30 7.50 -9.06
C GLU A 12 -7.03 7.99 -8.37
N TYR A 13 -7.20 8.73 -7.28
CA TYR A 13 -6.06 9.18 -6.48
C TYR A 13 -5.24 8.01 -5.97
N MET A 14 -5.91 7.00 -5.42
CA MET A 14 -5.23 5.81 -4.88
C MET A 14 -4.52 5.01 -5.96
N ALA A 15 -5.11 4.90 -7.15
CA ALA A 15 -4.46 4.21 -8.26
C ALA A 15 -3.21 4.96 -8.70
N CYS A 16 -3.30 6.27 -8.80
CA CYS A 16 -2.16 7.12 -9.17
C CYS A 16 -1.05 7.04 -8.14
N LEU A 17 -1.41 7.09 -6.85
CA LEU A 17 -0.46 6.94 -5.75
C LEU A 17 0.25 5.60 -5.82
N SER A 18 -0.49 4.53 -6.04
CA SER A 18 0.08 3.18 -6.10
C SER A 18 1.11 3.05 -7.22
N GLU A 19 0.83 3.62 -8.39
CA GLU A 19 1.77 3.57 -9.50
C GLU A 19 3.02 4.42 -9.24
N LYS A 20 2.87 5.59 -8.64
CA LYS A 20 4.02 6.42 -8.26
C LYS A 20 4.89 5.71 -7.23
N VAL A 21 4.26 5.12 -6.22
CA VAL A 21 4.99 4.38 -5.18
C VAL A 21 5.72 3.19 -5.78
N ARG A 22 5.07 2.45 -6.70
CA ARG A 22 5.73 1.34 -7.39
C ARG A 22 7.02 1.79 -8.06
N ARG A 23 6.97 2.91 -8.80
CA ARG A 23 8.14 3.42 -9.48
C ARG A 23 9.23 3.88 -8.53
N LEU A 24 8.84 4.54 -7.44
CA LEU A 24 9.80 5.03 -6.45
C LEU A 24 10.47 3.89 -5.69
N ILE A 25 9.73 2.85 -5.35
CA ILE A 25 10.30 1.67 -4.71
C ILE A 25 11.28 0.98 -5.65
N ASN A 26 10.91 0.83 -6.92
CA ASN A 26 11.79 0.23 -7.92
C ASN A 26 13.06 1.06 -8.15
N ALA A 27 12.98 2.37 -7.94
CA ALA A 27 14.13 3.27 -8.02
C ALA A 27 14.89 3.39 -6.69
N TYR A 28 14.45 2.68 -5.65
CA TYR A 28 15.03 2.71 -4.30
C TYR A 28 15.00 4.09 -3.65
N ASP A 29 14.03 4.92 -4.02
CA ASP A 29 13.83 6.23 -3.40
C ASP A 29 12.87 6.08 -2.21
N MET A 30 13.40 5.53 -1.13
CA MET A 30 12.58 5.13 0.02
C MET A 30 12.06 6.31 0.83
N GLU A 31 12.82 7.40 0.91
CA GLU A 31 12.41 8.56 1.67
C GLU A 31 11.21 9.25 1.03
N GLU A 32 11.27 9.53 -0.27
CA GLU A 32 10.15 10.13 -0.97
C GLU A 32 8.93 9.23 -0.96
N THR A 33 9.16 7.92 -1.12
CA THR A 33 8.08 6.93 -1.04
C THR A 33 7.36 7.02 0.30
N ARG A 34 8.10 7.05 1.39
CA ARG A 34 7.52 7.14 2.74
C ARG A 34 6.73 8.42 2.91
N GLU A 35 7.27 9.54 2.47
CA GLU A 35 6.59 10.83 2.58
C GLU A 35 5.26 10.84 1.83
N MET A 36 5.24 10.31 0.62
CA MET A 36 4.01 10.23 -0.18
C MET A 36 2.95 9.35 0.48
N ILE A 37 3.37 8.21 1.01
CA ILE A 37 2.44 7.30 1.66
C ILE A 37 1.90 7.93 2.95
N CYS A 38 2.75 8.52 3.75
CA CYS A 38 2.33 9.15 5.01
C CYS A 38 1.37 10.31 4.75
N GLU A 39 1.58 11.08 3.70
CA GLU A 39 0.67 12.15 3.32
C GLU A 39 -0.70 11.58 2.96
N ALA A 40 -0.75 10.50 2.22
CA ALA A 40 -2.00 9.85 1.86
C ALA A 40 -2.72 9.28 3.09
N MET A 41 -1.98 8.70 4.04
CA MET A 41 -2.56 8.19 5.29
C MET A 41 -3.16 9.30 6.13
N LYS A 42 -2.50 10.45 6.14
CA LYS A 42 -2.97 11.62 6.87
C LYS A 42 -4.27 12.16 6.27
N GLU A 43 -4.34 12.17 4.96
CA GLU A 43 -5.49 12.71 4.24
C GLU A 43 -6.66 11.73 4.19
N TYR A 44 -6.38 10.45 4.07
CA TYR A 44 -7.39 9.39 3.96
C TYR A 44 -7.09 8.28 4.96
N PRO A 45 -7.30 8.55 6.26
CA PRO A 45 -6.88 7.58 7.29
C PRO A 45 -7.65 6.24 7.26
N ASP A 46 -8.83 6.23 6.65
CA ASP A 46 -9.64 5.01 6.57
C ASP A 46 -9.41 4.21 5.28
N ALA A 47 -8.53 4.68 4.40
CA ALA A 47 -8.24 3.98 3.16
C ALA A 47 -7.24 2.84 3.39
N ALA A 48 -7.50 1.71 2.74
CA ALA A 48 -6.63 0.54 2.86
C ALA A 48 -5.33 0.68 2.05
N GLN A 49 -5.39 1.34 0.89
CA GLN A 49 -4.28 1.40 -0.05
C GLN A 49 -2.99 1.94 0.55
N PRO A 50 -2.98 3.06 1.29
CA PRO A 50 -1.73 3.55 1.87
C PRO A 50 -1.08 2.56 2.84
N HIS A 51 -1.87 1.84 3.62
CA HIS A 51 -1.33 0.82 4.52
C HIS A 51 -0.68 -0.32 3.74
N ASN A 52 -1.31 -0.76 2.65
CA ASN A 52 -0.73 -1.77 1.79
C ASN A 52 0.60 -1.31 1.20
N LEU A 53 0.66 -0.07 0.73
CA LEU A 53 1.88 0.50 0.17
C LEU A 53 2.99 0.61 1.22
N LEU A 54 2.63 1.01 2.43
CA LEU A 54 3.61 1.10 3.52
C LEU A 54 4.14 -0.28 3.88
N GLY A 55 3.28 -1.30 3.85
CA GLY A 55 3.70 -2.68 4.04
C GLY A 55 4.72 -3.11 3.01
N ILE A 56 4.48 -2.79 1.74
CA ILE A 56 5.43 -3.12 0.66
C ILE A 56 6.77 -2.40 0.88
N LEU A 57 6.72 -1.12 1.23
CA LEU A 57 7.93 -0.34 1.52
C LEU A 57 8.73 -0.98 2.65
N MET A 58 8.06 -1.35 3.74
CA MET A 58 8.72 -1.96 4.89
C MET A 58 9.29 -3.32 4.56
N GLU A 59 8.60 -4.13 3.75
CA GLU A 59 9.13 -5.41 3.30
C GLU A 59 10.40 -5.21 2.48
N THR A 60 10.38 -4.21 1.59
CA THR A 60 11.55 -3.85 0.78
C THR A 60 12.74 -3.45 1.65
N GLN A 61 12.47 -2.79 2.77
CA GLN A 61 13.51 -2.38 3.72
C GLN A 61 13.92 -3.50 4.69
N GLY A 62 13.34 -4.68 4.56
CA GLY A 62 13.66 -5.81 5.44
C GLY A 62 12.92 -5.78 6.78
N ASN A 63 11.96 -4.89 6.96
CA ASN A 63 11.20 -4.77 8.20
C ASN A 63 9.90 -5.59 8.07
N HIS A 64 10.06 -6.91 8.11
CA HIS A 64 8.97 -7.85 7.86
C HIS A 64 7.84 -7.76 8.88
N VAL A 65 8.17 -7.64 10.15
CA VAL A 65 7.15 -7.61 11.22
C VAL A 65 6.23 -6.41 11.05
N SER A 66 6.80 -5.24 10.81
CA SER A 66 6.01 -4.03 10.58
C SER A 66 5.22 -4.11 9.27
N ALA A 67 5.83 -4.69 8.23
CA ALA A 67 5.14 -4.88 6.95
C ALA A 67 3.86 -5.69 7.13
N MET A 68 3.95 -6.81 7.85
CA MET A 68 2.79 -7.66 8.09
C MET A 68 1.69 -6.95 8.88
N LYS A 69 2.07 -6.09 9.83
CA LYS A 69 1.11 -5.28 10.58
C LYS A 69 0.33 -4.35 9.66
N HIS A 70 1.01 -3.72 8.71
CA HIS A 70 0.36 -2.80 7.78
C HIS A 70 -0.52 -3.51 6.77
N PHE A 71 -0.10 -4.67 6.26
CA PHE A 71 -0.96 -5.47 5.40
C PHE A 71 -2.23 -5.89 6.13
N ARG A 72 -2.09 -6.29 7.39
CA ARG A 72 -3.24 -6.69 8.20
C ARG A 72 -4.17 -5.50 8.46
N ALA A 73 -3.59 -4.34 8.75
CA ALA A 73 -4.38 -3.11 8.93
C ALA A 73 -5.16 -2.76 7.68
N ALA A 74 -4.53 -2.87 6.52
CA ALA A 74 -5.20 -2.62 5.24
C ALA A 74 -6.38 -3.57 5.04
N TRP A 75 -6.18 -4.84 5.33
CA TRP A 75 -7.23 -5.83 5.18
C TRP A 75 -8.41 -5.57 6.12
N VAL A 76 -8.13 -5.15 7.35
CA VAL A 76 -9.18 -4.80 8.31
C VAL A 76 -9.97 -3.59 7.85
N LEU A 77 -9.28 -2.58 7.31
CA LEU A 77 -9.94 -1.37 6.81
C LEU A 77 -10.85 -1.64 5.61
N ASP A 78 -10.41 -2.51 4.71
CA ASP A 78 -11.20 -2.84 3.53
C ASP A 78 -10.91 -4.29 3.09
N PRO A 79 -11.71 -5.25 3.57
CA PRO A 79 -11.52 -6.66 3.21
C PRO A 79 -11.71 -6.95 1.72
N THR A 80 -12.32 -6.04 0.97
CA THR A 80 -12.49 -6.22 -0.48
C THR A 80 -11.27 -5.78 -1.28
N PHE A 81 -10.32 -5.11 -0.63
CA PHE A 81 -9.07 -4.72 -1.27
C PHE A 81 -8.10 -5.90 -1.24
N LEU A 82 -8.21 -6.78 -2.21
CA LEU A 82 -7.50 -8.06 -2.26
C LEU A 82 -5.97 -7.95 -2.24
N PRO A 83 -5.34 -6.91 -2.79
CA PRO A 83 -3.87 -6.82 -2.75
C PRO A 83 -3.28 -6.96 -1.35
N ALA A 84 -3.94 -6.41 -0.33
CA ALA A 84 -3.45 -6.52 1.05
C ALA A 84 -3.44 -7.97 1.52
N ARG A 85 -4.49 -8.71 1.22
CA ARG A 85 -4.57 -10.13 1.56
C ARG A 85 -3.53 -10.94 0.81
N GLU A 86 -3.38 -10.67 -0.48
CA GLU A 86 -2.37 -11.35 -1.30
C GLU A 86 -0.97 -11.13 -0.75
N ASN A 87 -0.66 -9.89 -0.32
CA ASN A 87 0.64 -9.61 0.26
C ASN A 87 0.82 -10.31 1.60
N MET A 88 -0.22 -10.38 2.43
CA MET A 88 -0.14 -11.13 3.69
C MET A 88 0.19 -12.59 3.45
N GLU A 89 -0.48 -13.22 2.50
CA GLU A 89 -0.25 -14.61 2.17
C GLU A 89 1.13 -14.81 1.54
N ASN A 90 1.49 -13.93 0.62
CA ASN A 90 2.73 -14.03 -0.14
C ASN A 90 3.96 -13.88 0.75
N PHE A 91 3.99 -12.83 1.58
CA PHE A 91 5.14 -12.56 2.44
C PHE A 91 5.09 -13.31 3.76
N GLY A 92 3.92 -13.83 4.13
CA GLY A 92 3.76 -14.63 5.35
C GLY A 92 4.08 -16.09 5.20
N SER A 93 4.35 -16.58 3.99
CA SER A 93 4.65 -17.99 3.76
C SER A 93 6.15 -18.26 3.84
N PHE A 94 6.49 -19.54 4.00
CA PHE A 94 7.90 -19.95 3.99
C PHE A 94 8.47 -20.10 2.58
N SER A 95 7.61 -20.11 1.58
CA SER A 95 8.08 -20.17 0.19
C SER A 95 8.53 -18.78 -0.27
N LYS A 96 9.34 -18.76 -1.33
CA LYS A 96 9.84 -17.51 -1.88
C LYS A 96 8.66 -16.66 -2.37
N PRO A 97 8.52 -15.42 -1.90
CA PRO A 97 7.41 -14.58 -2.34
C PRO A 97 7.56 -14.16 -3.80
N GLY A 98 6.43 -13.96 -4.46
CA GLY A 98 6.38 -13.35 -5.78
C GLY A 98 6.44 -11.85 -5.69
N ALA A 99 6.09 -11.17 -6.78
CA ALA A 99 6.02 -9.71 -6.79
C ALA A 99 4.92 -9.22 -5.86
N PRO A 100 5.14 -8.09 -5.16
CA PRO A 100 4.10 -7.54 -4.31
C PRO A 100 2.91 -7.05 -5.12
N ALA A 101 1.72 -7.12 -4.51
CA ALA A 101 0.48 -6.66 -5.12
C ALA A 101 0.21 -5.21 -4.69
N TYR A 102 0.16 -4.32 -5.66
CA TYR A 102 -0.08 -2.89 -5.43
C TYR A 102 -1.54 -2.51 -5.68
N THR A 103 -2.14 -3.06 -6.71
CA THR A 103 -3.49 -2.72 -7.14
C THR A 103 -4.28 -3.99 -7.47
N MET A 104 -5.58 -3.81 -7.71
CA MET A 104 -6.45 -4.94 -8.06
C MET A 104 -6.08 -5.61 -9.37
N GLU A 105 -5.33 -4.94 -10.23
CA GLU A 105 -4.87 -5.48 -11.51
C GLU A 105 -3.61 -6.34 -11.40
N ASP A 106 -2.96 -6.36 -10.27
CA ASP A 106 -1.71 -7.12 -10.10
C ASP A 106 -1.92 -8.63 -9.97
#